data_a07dc024ca09d64a279651d51fc8c15e
#
_entry.id   a07dc024ca09d64a279651d51fc8c15e
#
_cell.length_a   1.000
_cell.length_b   1.000
_cell.length_c   1.000
_cell.angle_alpha   90.00
_cell.angle_beta   90.00
_cell.angle_gamma   90.00
#
_symmetry.space_group_name_H-M   'P 1'
#
loop_
_entity.id
_entity.type
_entity.pdbx_description
1 polymer ?
#
loop_
_entity_poly.entity_id
_entity_poly.type
_entity_poly.pdbx_seq_one_letter_code
_entity_poly.pdbx_strand_id
1 'polypeptide(L)'
;MNSKKTRKPSLIACKTKIGYGAPNLAGTAKTHGAPLGADEIVATRKALGWSNNPFEIPTEILTEWKKTSQRSKELFKVWKKKLEESPKRKRFQMFIE
;
A
#
# COMPACT_ATOMS: atom_id res chain seq x y z
N MET A 1 -7.17 -6.96 15.74
CA MET A 1 -5.89 -6.25 15.96
C MET A 1 -6.03 -5.31 17.15
N ASN A 2 -5.22 -5.48 18.19
CA ASN A 2 -5.33 -4.67 19.43
C ASN A 2 -4.58 -3.32 19.36
N SER A 3 -3.76 -3.07 18.33
CA SER A 3 -2.95 -1.85 18.20
C SER A 3 -3.75 -0.54 18.23
N LYS A 4 -4.99 -0.56 17.76
CA LYS A 4 -5.89 0.62 17.80
C LYS A 4 -6.59 0.83 19.14
N LYS A 5 -6.52 -0.13 20.06
CA LYS A 5 -7.21 -0.12 21.36
C LYS A 5 -6.30 0.26 22.52
N THR A 6 -5.03 0.47 22.26
CA THR A 6 -4.03 0.81 23.28
C THR A 6 -3.43 2.19 23.02
N ARG A 7 -3.08 2.92 24.08
CA ARG A 7 -2.34 4.19 24.00
C ARG A 7 -0.82 4.00 23.96
N LYS A 8 -0.34 2.75 23.99
CA LYS A 8 1.07 2.42 23.91
C LYS A 8 1.51 2.26 22.46
N PRO A 9 2.76 2.53 22.12
CA PRO A 9 3.32 2.17 20.83
C PRO A 9 3.11 0.69 20.54
N SER A 10 2.78 0.35 19.30
CA SER A 10 2.54 -1.03 18.88
C SER A 10 3.49 -1.42 17.77
N LEU A 11 4.22 -2.51 17.95
CA LEU A 11 5.05 -3.15 16.93
C LEU A 11 4.31 -4.37 16.38
N ILE A 12 4.22 -4.47 15.05
CA ILE A 12 3.67 -5.62 14.36
C ILE A 12 4.78 -6.25 13.54
N ALA A 13 5.28 -7.40 13.96
CA ALA A 13 6.26 -8.18 13.21
C ALA A 13 5.54 -9.15 12.27
N CYS A 14 5.76 -8.97 10.94
CA CYS A 14 5.19 -9.82 9.92
C CYS A 14 6.28 -10.70 9.30
N LYS A 15 6.12 -12.03 9.39
CA LYS A 15 7.00 -12.96 8.67
C LYS A 15 6.46 -13.16 7.26
N THR A 16 7.20 -12.68 6.26
CA THR A 16 6.82 -12.75 4.85
C THR A 16 7.90 -13.43 4.02
N LYS A 17 7.57 -13.76 2.77
CA LYS A 17 8.50 -14.32 1.80
C LYS A 17 8.61 -13.35 0.62
N ILE A 18 9.82 -12.88 0.33
CA ILE A 18 10.04 -11.98 -0.80
C ILE A 18 9.69 -12.70 -2.12
N GLY A 19 9.06 -11.99 -3.07
CA GLY A 19 8.64 -12.57 -4.34
C GLY A 19 7.56 -13.64 -4.19
N TYR A 20 6.72 -13.58 -3.17
CA TYR A 20 5.63 -14.54 -2.97
C TYR A 20 4.78 -14.69 -4.24
N GLY A 21 4.51 -15.94 -4.63
CA GLY A 21 3.78 -16.28 -5.84
C GLY A 21 4.67 -16.56 -7.05
N ALA A 22 5.95 -16.16 -7.06
CA ALA A 22 6.89 -16.49 -8.10
C ALA A 22 7.45 -17.91 -7.90
N PRO A 23 7.12 -18.90 -8.76
CA PRO A 23 7.44 -20.31 -8.49
C PRO A 23 8.94 -20.60 -8.36
N ASN A 24 9.76 -19.93 -9.19
CA ASN A 24 11.19 -20.21 -9.27
C ASN A 24 12.04 -19.19 -8.49
N LEU A 25 11.54 -17.97 -8.25
CA LEU A 25 12.32 -16.87 -7.69
C LEU A 25 11.91 -16.45 -6.28
N ALA A 26 10.76 -16.92 -5.75
CA ALA A 26 10.32 -16.57 -4.42
C ALA A 26 11.34 -16.98 -3.34
N GLY A 27 11.64 -16.05 -2.42
CA GLY A 27 12.61 -16.26 -1.34
C GLY A 27 14.06 -16.08 -1.76
N THR A 28 14.34 -15.61 -2.97
CA THR A 28 15.70 -15.34 -3.45
C THR A 28 16.02 -13.85 -3.49
N ALA A 29 17.29 -13.50 -3.40
CA ALA A 29 17.75 -12.11 -3.54
C ALA A 29 17.45 -11.52 -4.93
N LYS A 30 17.26 -12.35 -5.94
CA LYS A 30 16.93 -11.91 -7.31
C LYS A 30 15.63 -11.13 -7.40
N THR A 31 14.69 -11.32 -6.46
CA THR A 31 13.41 -10.58 -6.43
C THR A 31 13.49 -9.27 -5.65
N HIS A 32 14.65 -8.93 -5.09
CA HIS A 32 14.76 -7.73 -4.25
C HIS A 32 14.79 -6.42 -5.06
N GLY A 33 15.45 -6.39 -6.21
CA GLY A 33 15.63 -5.16 -6.98
C GLY A 33 15.60 -5.36 -8.50
N ALA A 34 15.20 -6.55 -8.99
CA ALA A 34 15.12 -6.85 -10.40
C ALA A 34 13.71 -7.29 -10.79
N PRO A 35 13.25 -6.99 -12.03
CA PRO A 35 12.00 -7.53 -12.55
C PRO A 35 12.08 -9.06 -12.67
N LEU A 36 10.95 -9.73 -12.53
CA LEU A 36 10.87 -11.19 -12.59
C LEU A 36 11.26 -11.76 -13.96
N GLY A 37 11.12 -10.98 -15.03
CA GLY A 37 11.24 -11.44 -16.40
C GLY A 37 9.94 -12.05 -16.95
N ALA A 38 9.84 -12.14 -18.28
CA ALA A 38 8.59 -12.51 -18.96
C ALA A 38 8.08 -13.90 -18.53
N ASP A 39 8.95 -14.89 -18.51
CA ASP A 39 8.57 -16.28 -18.22
C ASP A 39 8.11 -16.44 -16.76
N GLU A 40 8.83 -15.83 -15.82
CA GLU A 40 8.46 -15.88 -14.41
C GLU A 40 7.18 -15.09 -14.12
N ILE A 41 6.91 -13.99 -14.83
CA ILE A 41 5.64 -13.26 -14.75
C ILE A 41 4.47 -14.16 -15.18
N VAL A 42 4.59 -14.88 -16.29
CA VAL A 42 3.57 -15.83 -16.75
C VAL A 42 3.33 -16.92 -15.70
N ALA A 43 4.40 -17.51 -15.18
CA ALA A 43 4.32 -18.54 -14.15
C ALA A 43 3.70 -18.01 -12.84
N THR A 44 4.07 -16.80 -12.43
CA THR A 44 3.53 -16.15 -11.24
C THR A 44 2.05 -15.85 -11.38
N ARG A 45 1.62 -15.33 -12.52
CA ARG A 45 0.19 -15.07 -12.81
C ARG A 45 -0.63 -16.36 -12.71
N LYS A 46 -0.12 -17.45 -13.29
CA LYS A 46 -0.74 -18.77 -13.20
C LYS A 46 -0.81 -19.27 -11.74
N ALA A 47 0.28 -19.17 -10.99
CA ALA A 47 0.34 -19.60 -9.59
C ALA A 47 -0.60 -18.81 -8.68
N LEU A 48 -0.83 -17.51 -8.97
CA LEU A 48 -1.73 -16.64 -8.23
C LEU A 48 -3.18 -16.66 -8.76
N GLY A 49 -3.48 -17.43 -9.81
CA GLY A 49 -4.80 -17.44 -10.45
C GLY A 49 -5.19 -16.11 -11.10
N TRP A 50 -4.22 -15.29 -11.52
CA TRP A 50 -4.48 -13.98 -12.12
C TRP A 50 -4.67 -14.11 -13.62
N SER A 51 -5.93 -14.05 -14.08
CA SER A 51 -6.33 -14.25 -15.49
C SER A 51 -6.49 -12.97 -16.30
N ASN A 52 -6.54 -11.80 -15.64
CA ASN A 52 -6.74 -10.53 -16.32
C ASN A 52 -5.55 -10.14 -17.20
N ASN A 53 -5.75 -9.33 -18.22
CA ASN A 53 -4.68 -8.82 -19.07
C ASN A 53 -3.68 -7.95 -18.30
N PRO A 54 -2.47 -7.72 -18.83
CA PRO A 54 -1.55 -6.74 -18.25
C PRO A 54 -2.22 -5.36 -18.11
N PHE A 55 -2.02 -4.72 -16.95
CA PHE A 55 -2.59 -3.42 -16.58
C PHE A 55 -4.12 -3.38 -16.44
N GLU A 56 -4.83 -4.49 -16.61
CA GLU A 56 -6.25 -4.59 -16.36
C GLU A 56 -6.49 -4.96 -14.89
N ILE A 57 -7.28 -4.12 -14.20
CA ILE A 57 -7.68 -4.35 -12.81
C ILE A 57 -9.18 -4.59 -12.79
N PRO A 58 -9.66 -5.71 -12.22
CA PRO A 58 -11.09 -5.97 -12.05
C PRO A 58 -11.81 -4.81 -11.35
N THR A 59 -13.00 -4.51 -11.83
CA THR A 59 -13.80 -3.36 -11.34
C THR A 59 -14.10 -3.44 -9.85
N GLU A 60 -14.36 -4.62 -9.34
CA GLU A 60 -14.60 -4.88 -7.92
C GLU A 60 -13.39 -4.52 -7.06
N ILE A 61 -12.17 -4.91 -7.48
CA ILE A 61 -10.92 -4.56 -6.80
C ILE A 61 -10.70 -3.05 -6.85
N LEU A 62 -10.85 -2.44 -8.03
CA LEU A 62 -10.70 -1.01 -8.21
C LEU A 62 -11.68 -0.21 -7.34
N THR A 63 -12.91 -0.69 -7.19
CA THR A 63 -13.94 -0.08 -6.35
C THR A 63 -13.53 -0.09 -4.87
N GLU A 64 -13.01 -1.21 -4.39
CA GLU A 64 -12.52 -1.30 -3.00
C GLU A 64 -11.33 -0.35 -2.74
N TRP A 65 -10.40 -0.23 -3.68
CA TRP A 65 -9.30 0.74 -3.59
C TRP A 65 -9.81 2.20 -3.54
N LYS A 66 -10.81 2.54 -4.36
CA LYS A 66 -11.41 3.88 -4.38
C LYS A 66 -12.09 4.26 -3.06
N LYS A 67 -12.63 3.32 -2.30
CA LYS A 67 -13.18 3.56 -0.94
C LYS A 67 -12.12 4.12 0.01
N THR A 68 -10.88 3.63 -0.08
CA THR A 68 -9.76 4.16 0.72
C THR A 68 -9.47 5.63 0.39
N SER A 69 -9.49 6.00 -0.90
CA SER A 69 -9.32 7.39 -1.34
C SER A 69 -10.42 8.30 -0.82
N GLN A 70 -11.67 7.86 -0.83
CA GLN A 70 -12.79 8.63 -0.30
C GLN A 70 -12.63 8.91 1.19
N ARG A 71 -12.31 7.88 1.99
CA ARG A 71 -12.03 8.04 3.42
C ARG A 71 -10.87 9.02 3.66
N SER A 72 -9.82 8.93 2.86
CA SER A 72 -8.65 9.81 2.98
C SER A 72 -8.99 11.27 2.66
N LYS A 73 -9.87 11.52 1.68
CA LYS A 73 -10.35 12.87 1.37
C LYS A 73 -11.09 13.52 2.55
N GLU A 74 -11.94 12.77 3.24
CA GLU A 74 -12.65 13.29 4.41
C GLU A 74 -11.69 13.57 5.58
N LEU A 75 -10.74 12.66 5.83
CA LEU A 75 -9.70 12.90 6.83
C LEU A 75 -8.83 14.12 6.50
N PHE A 76 -8.50 14.30 5.22
CA PHE A 76 -7.76 15.47 4.75
C PHE A 76 -8.52 16.78 4.97
N LYS A 77 -9.83 16.81 4.69
CA LYS A 77 -10.66 17.99 4.96
C LYS A 77 -10.64 18.37 6.44
N VAL A 78 -10.81 17.37 7.32
CA VAL A 78 -10.76 17.58 8.77
C VAL A 78 -9.39 18.09 9.21
N TRP A 79 -8.32 17.51 8.69
CA TRP A 79 -6.96 17.94 8.97
C TRP A 79 -6.71 19.37 8.48
N LYS A 80 -7.11 19.67 7.24
CA LYS A 80 -6.94 21.00 6.63
C LYS A 80 -7.63 22.08 7.45
N LYS A 81 -8.88 21.83 7.88
CA LYS A 81 -9.61 22.74 8.78
C LYS A 81 -8.84 22.99 10.08
N LYS A 82 -8.36 21.93 10.74
CA LYS A 82 -7.56 22.06 11.97
C LYS A 82 -6.27 22.85 11.75
N LEU A 83 -5.62 22.68 10.59
CA LEU A 83 -4.43 23.45 10.24
C LEU A 83 -4.77 24.94 10.05
N GLU A 84 -5.86 25.25 9.34
CA GLU A 84 -6.30 26.62 9.08
C GLU A 84 -6.67 27.38 10.36
N GLU A 85 -7.28 26.69 11.32
CA GLU A 85 -7.67 27.22 12.63
C GLU A 85 -6.50 27.25 13.64
N SER A 86 -5.36 26.64 13.33
CA SER A 86 -4.22 26.52 14.24
C SER A 86 -3.45 27.83 14.37
N PRO A 87 -3.17 28.32 15.58
CA PRO A 87 -2.29 29.47 15.81
C PRO A 87 -0.84 29.19 15.33
N LYS A 88 -0.47 27.94 15.17
CA LYS A 88 0.87 27.51 14.68
C LYS A 88 0.92 27.33 13.17
N ARG A 89 -0.12 27.68 12.42
CA ARG A 89 -0.18 27.47 10.96
C ARG A 89 1.02 28.06 10.22
N LYS A 90 1.37 29.31 10.48
CA LYS A 90 2.51 30.00 9.84
C LYS A 90 3.83 29.25 10.05
N ARG A 91 4.08 28.81 11.28
CA ARG A 91 5.27 28.03 11.62
C ARG A 91 5.31 26.69 10.87
N PHE A 92 4.18 26.01 10.76
CA PHE A 92 4.10 24.75 10.01
C PHE A 92 4.38 24.97 8.51
N GLN A 93 3.82 26.02 7.91
CA GLN A 93 4.06 26.34 6.50
C GLN A 93 5.54 26.57 6.17
N MET A 94 6.30 27.21 7.06
CA MET A 94 7.75 27.39 6.86
C MET A 94 8.58 26.09 6.81
N PHE A 95 8.04 24.95 7.22
CA PHE A 95 8.72 23.65 7.16
C PHE A 95 8.39 22.84 5.92
N ILE A 96 7.37 23.22 5.15
CA ILE A 96 6.92 22.47 3.96
C ILE A 96 7.14 23.24 2.64
N GLU A 97 7.60 24.50 2.70
CA GLU A 97 8.13 25.29 1.60
C GLU A 97 9.65 25.08 1.46
#